data_1b12f9c54abd435f1f08a355d90007cc
#
_entry.id   1b12f9c54abd435f1f08a355d90007cc
#
_cell.length_a   1.000
_cell.length_b   1.000
_cell.length_c   1.000
_cell.angle_alpha   90.00
_cell.angle_beta   90.00
_cell.angle_gamma   90.00
#
_symmetry.space_group_name_H-M   'P 1'
#
loop_
_entity.id
_entity.type
_entity.pdbx_description
1 polymer ?
#
loop_
_entity_poly.entity_id
_entity_poly.type
_entity_poly.pdbx_seq_one_letter_code
_entity_poly.pdbx_strand_id
1 'polypeptide(L)'
;MEFTDLVEDRRSVHDYADADLDRETIEAILREAVYAPSSYNLQPWEFLVVGEDANRERLQEVAYGQPQVTDAPVTLVVFGRLDPAAHVDRVLADQVEKGYRDEASAAATRESIEAMREYPEAERRVWTAKSTALAAMSLMFAARERGVATCPMGGFDAEALVEEFAVPDGYEPVMLVTMGYAAEDADDETLPRKFRRPVEE
;
A
#
# COMPACT_ATOMS: atom_id res chain seq x y z
N MET A 1 17.19 -5.41 -12.23
CA MET A 1 16.26 -5.27 -13.39
C MET A 1 16.26 -3.82 -13.83
N GLU A 2 16.22 -3.54 -15.17
CA GLU A 2 16.06 -2.15 -15.63
C GLU A 2 14.64 -1.65 -15.29
N PHE A 3 14.49 -0.35 -15.02
CA PHE A 3 13.20 0.18 -14.60
C PHE A 3 12.08 -0.04 -15.63
N THR A 4 12.41 0.05 -16.93
CA THR A 4 11.43 -0.21 -18.01
C THR A 4 10.94 -1.66 -17.96
N ASP A 5 11.84 -2.61 -17.80
CA ASP A 5 11.49 -4.03 -17.68
C ASP A 5 10.60 -4.27 -16.46
N LEU A 6 10.95 -3.64 -15.31
CA LEU A 6 10.18 -3.74 -14.07
C LEU A 6 8.73 -3.28 -14.25
N VAL A 7 8.53 -2.13 -14.93
CA VAL A 7 7.20 -1.57 -15.21
C VAL A 7 6.42 -2.46 -16.18
N GLU A 8 7.11 -2.98 -17.21
CA GLU A 8 6.48 -3.82 -18.23
C GLU A 8 6.19 -5.23 -17.70
N ASP A 9 7.04 -5.79 -16.86
CA ASP A 9 6.89 -7.15 -16.34
C ASP A 9 5.92 -7.27 -15.17
N ARG A 10 5.74 -6.20 -14.36
CA ARG A 10 4.80 -6.27 -13.25
C ARG A 10 3.37 -6.52 -13.73
N ARG A 11 2.74 -7.55 -13.19
CA ARG A 11 1.35 -7.94 -13.44
C ARG A 11 0.58 -8.14 -12.12
N SER A 12 -0.74 -8.19 -12.19
CA SER A 12 -1.57 -8.69 -11.10
C SER A 12 -1.67 -10.20 -11.25
N VAL A 13 -1.07 -10.94 -10.34
CA VAL A 13 -0.98 -12.40 -10.34
C VAL A 13 -2.00 -12.94 -9.35
N HIS A 14 -2.78 -13.94 -9.76
CA HIS A 14 -3.83 -14.55 -8.95
C HIS A 14 -3.47 -15.97 -8.49
N ASP A 15 -2.56 -16.64 -9.22
CA ASP A 15 -2.17 -18.02 -8.95
C ASP A 15 -0.77 -18.05 -8.34
N TYR A 16 -0.67 -18.52 -7.11
CA TYR A 16 0.57 -18.54 -6.33
C TYR A 16 1.11 -19.96 -6.18
N ALA A 17 2.44 -20.07 -6.14
CA ALA A 17 3.11 -21.31 -5.79
C ALA A 17 2.92 -21.62 -4.30
N ASP A 18 2.90 -22.91 -3.96
CA ASP A 18 2.93 -23.37 -2.57
C ASP A 18 4.35 -23.17 -1.99
N ALA A 19 4.67 -21.93 -1.69
CA ALA A 19 5.98 -21.51 -1.19
C ALA A 19 5.83 -20.33 -0.22
N ASP A 20 6.49 -20.43 0.91
CA ASP A 20 6.50 -19.37 1.91
C ASP A 20 7.26 -18.13 1.42
N LEU A 21 6.80 -16.97 1.85
CA LEU A 21 7.51 -15.72 1.70
C LEU A 21 8.13 -15.33 3.05
N ASP A 22 9.46 -15.33 3.11
CA ASP A 22 10.16 -15.09 4.36
C ASP A 22 10.02 -13.64 4.85
N ARG A 23 10.12 -13.48 6.17
CA ARG A 23 9.97 -12.18 6.83
C ARG A 23 10.99 -11.14 6.37
N GLU A 24 12.22 -11.54 6.08
CA GLU A 24 13.29 -10.62 5.66
C GLU A 24 12.96 -10.00 4.30
N THR A 25 12.44 -10.80 3.37
CA THR A 25 11.95 -10.36 2.06
C THR A 25 10.79 -9.39 2.20
N ILE A 26 9.79 -9.70 3.04
CA ILE A 26 8.65 -8.80 3.31
C ILE A 26 9.14 -7.46 3.87
N GLU A 27 9.99 -7.48 4.88
CA GLU A 27 10.54 -6.27 5.48
C GLU A 27 11.41 -5.45 4.51
N ALA A 28 12.14 -6.10 3.60
CA ALA A 28 12.91 -5.42 2.57
C ALA A 28 11.98 -4.68 1.58
N ILE A 29 10.89 -5.32 1.15
CA ILE A 29 9.87 -4.72 0.29
C ILE A 29 9.23 -3.51 0.98
N LEU A 30 8.84 -3.64 2.24
CA LEU A 30 8.24 -2.55 3.01
C LEU A 30 9.20 -1.38 3.23
N ARG A 31 10.50 -1.64 3.48
CA ARG A 31 11.53 -0.59 3.60
C ARG A 31 11.68 0.23 2.33
N GLU A 32 11.46 -0.33 1.17
CA GLU A 32 11.50 0.40 -0.10
C GLU A 32 10.17 1.11 -0.40
N ALA A 33 9.05 0.52 -0.04
CA ALA A 33 7.73 1.11 -0.22
C ALA A 33 7.61 2.51 0.44
N VAL A 34 8.24 2.70 1.60
CA VAL A 34 8.18 3.96 2.35
C VAL A 34 8.96 5.12 1.71
N TYR A 35 9.74 4.88 0.65
CA TYR A 35 10.35 5.95 -0.15
C TYR A 35 9.38 6.61 -1.13
N ALA A 36 8.13 6.16 -1.18
CA ALA A 36 7.10 6.80 -1.98
C ALA A 36 6.91 8.27 -1.58
N PRO A 37 6.61 9.18 -2.53
CA PRO A 37 6.27 10.55 -2.19
C PRO A 37 4.89 10.63 -1.53
N SER A 38 4.70 11.64 -0.68
CA SER A 38 3.41 11.95 -0.07
C SER A 38 3.22 13.45 0.10
N SER A 39 1.96 13.90 0.27
CA SER A 39 1.66 15.30 0.57
C SER A 39 2.44 15.75 1.80
N TYR A 40 3.19 16.84 1.67
CA TYR A 40 4.06 17.40 2.73
C TYR A 40 5.07 16.40 3.33
N ASN A 41 5.31 15.25 2.69
CA ASN A 41 6.09 14.14 3.23
C ASN A 41 5.49 13.53 4.52
N LEU A 42 4.16 13.59 4.68
CA LEU A 42 3.47 13.14 5.90
C LEU A 42 3.32 11.62 6.01
N GLN A 43 3.55 10.88 4.92
CA GLN A 43 3.63 9.41 4.92
C GLN A 43 2.46 8.75 5.68
N PRO A 44 1.20 8.98 5.25
CA PRO A 44 0.02 8.56 6.02
C PRO A 44 -0.29 7.07 5.93
N TRP A 45 0.52 6.28 5.27
CA TRP A 45 0.31 4.84 5.09
C TRP A 45 0.72 4.03 6.30
N GLU A 46 0.00 2.92 6.50
CA GLU A 46 0.33 1.84 7.42
C GLU A 46 0.09 0.50 6.72
N PHE A 47 0.80 -0.53 7.14
CA PHE A 47 0.72 -1.86 6.54
C PHE A 47 0.43 -2.91 7.62
N LEU A 48 -0.68 -3.64 7.47
CA LEU A 48 -0.94 -4.85 8.25
C LEU A 48 -0.55 -6.05 7.41
N VAL A 49 0.37 -6.85 7.91
CA VAL A 49 0.84 -8.08 7.27
C VAL A 49 0.03 -9.26 7.79
N VAL A 50 -0.75 -9.90 6.91
CA VAL A 50 -1.58 -11.05 7.23
C VAL A 50 -0.96 -12.29 6.58
N GLY A 51 -0.26 -13.11 7.39
CA GLY A 51 0.45 -14.30 6.92
C GLY A 51 -0.08 -15.62 7.51
N GLU A 52 -0.75 -15.59 8.69
CA GLU A 52 -1.31 -16.78 9.29
C GLU A 52 -2.59 -17.23 8.57
N ASP A 53 -2.74 -18.52 8.29
CA ASP A 53 -3.85 -19.10 7.53
C ASP A 53 -5.21 -18.67 8.06
N ALA A 54 -5.43 -18.81 9.38
CA ALA A 54 -6.69 -18.43 10.01
C ALA A 54 -7.03 -16.93 9.82
N ASN A 55 -6.03 -16.06 9.78
CA ASN A 55 -6.24 -14.64 9.55
C ASN A 55 -6.46 -14.34 8.04
N ARG A 56 -5.84 -15.11 7.14
CA ARG A 56 -6.09 -15.00 5.70
C ARG A 56 -7.49 -15.47 5.34
N GLU A 57 -7.99 -16.54 5.98
CA GLU A 57 -9.37 -17.01 5.83
C GLU A 57 -10.38 -15.92 6.26
N ARG A 58 -10.18 -15.31 7.42
CA ARG A 58 -11.00 -14.19 7.91
C ARG A 58 -10.96 -13.00 6.94
N LEU A 59 -9.76 -12.67 6.40
CA LEU A 59 -9.61 -11.61 5.42
C LEU A 59 -10.31 -11.94 4.10
N GLN A 60 -10.28 -13.21 3.67
CA GLN A 60 -10.97 -13.67 2.47
C GLN A 60 -12.49 -13.49 2.59
N GLU A 61 -13.08 -13.78 3.76
CA GLU A 61 -14.52 -13.58 4.00
C GLU A 61 -14.94 -12.13 3.72
N VAL A 62 -14.21 -11.14 4.26
CA VAL A 62 -14.48 -9.72 4.03
C VAL A 62 -14.03 -9.23 2.66
N ALA A 63 -13.22 -10.01 1.95
CA ALA A 63 -12.80 -9.77 0.57
C ALA A 63 -13.66 -10.54 -0.46
N TYR A 64 -14.93 -10.78 -0.16
CA TYR A 64 -15.91 -11.42 -1.04
C TYR A 64 -15.51 -12.83 -1.51
N GLY A 65 -14.76 -13.58 -0.71
CA GLY A 65 -14.36 -14.95 -1.00
C GLY A 65 -13.31 -15.08 -2.11
N GLN A 66 -12.58 -14.04 -2.43
CA GLN A 66 -11.57 -14.04 -3.51
C GLN A 66 -10.42 -15.00 -3.16
N PRO A 67 -10.17 -16.06 -3.98
CA PRO A 67 -9.25 -17.15 -3.61
C PRO A 67 -7.81 -16.68 -3.45
N GLN A 68 -7.34 -15.70 -4.22
CA GLN A 68 -5.95 -15.23 -4.14
C GLN A 68 -5.58 -14.66 -2.76
N VAL A 69 -6.55 -14.34 -1.90
CA VAL A 69 -6.28 -13.87 -0.52
C VAL A 69 -5.72 -14.99 0.35
N THR A 70 -6.19 -16.23 0.14
CA THR A 70 -5.71 -17.43 0.86
C THR A 70 -4.64 -18.18 0.09
N ASP A 71 -4.64 -18.11 -1.25
CA ASP A 71 -3.66 -18.80 -2.09
C ASP A 71 -2.27 -18.15 -1.99
N ALA A 72 -2.21 -16.83 -1.80
CA ALA A 72 -0.96 -16.14 -1.51
C ALA A 72 -0.49 -16.44 -0.07
N PRO A 73 0.82 -16.67 0.16
CA PRO A 73 1.36 -16.87 1.51
C PRO A 73 1.18 -15.65 2.42
N VAL A 74 1.05 -14.46 1.83
CA VAL A 74 0.88 -13.20 2.57
C VAL A 74 -0.08 -12.28 1.83
N THR A 75 -1.00 -11.66 2.59
CA THR A 75 -1.79 -10.52 2.10
C THR A 75 -1.55 -9.31 2.99
N LEU A 76 -1.25 -8.18 2.38
CA LEU A 76 -1.13 -6.90 3.06
C LEU A 76 -2.46 -6.15 3.01
N VAL A 77 -2.88 -5.60 4.14
CA VAL A 77 -3.89 -4.54 4.17
C VAL A 77 -3.15 -3.21 4.23
N VAL A 78 -3.36 -2.37 3.21
CA VAL A 78 -2.72 -1.06 3.11
C VAL A 78 -3.70 -0.01 3.61
N PHE A 79 -3.38 0.60 4.73
CA PHE A 79 -4.20 1.62 5.38
C PHE A 79 -3.67 3.02 5.11
N GLY A 80 -4.58 3.99 5.08
CA GLY A 80 -4.29 5.40 5.12
C GLY A 80 -4.77 6.03 6.44
N ARG A 81 -3.92 6.85 7.10
CA ARG A 81 -4.35 7.63 8.25
C ARG A 81 -5.24 8.79 7.83
N LEU A 82 -6.36 8.96 8.53
CA LEU A 82 -7.31 10.06 8.31
C LEU A 82 -6.90 11.35 9.02
N ASP A 83 -5.97 11.29 10.00
CA ASP A 83 -5.38 12.48 10.62
C ASP A 83 -4.18 12.97 9.80
N PRO A 84 -4.29 14.07 9.05
CA PRO A 84 -3.21 14.59 8.24
C PRO A 84 -2.01 15.09 9.07
N ALA A 85 -2.24 15.42 10.33
CA ALA A 85 -1.20 15.93 11.21
C ALA A 85 -0.52 14.87 12.09
N ALA A 86 -0.82 13.59 11.92
CA ALA A 86 -0.28 12.51 12.75
C ALA A 86 1.26 12.48 12.84
N HIS A 87 1.96 12.88 11.76
CA HIS A 87 3.42 12.89 11.68
C HIS A 87 4.02 14.29 11.51
N VAL A 88 3.22 15.35 11.61
CA VAL A 88 3.62 16.73 11.28
C VAL A 88 4.85 17.19 12.05
N ASP A 89 4.88 16.95 13.36
CA ASP A 89 5.99 17.37 14.22
C ASP A 89 7.33 16.79 13.81
N ARG A 90 7.35 15.47 13.61
CA ARG A 90 8.56 14.74 13.21
C ARG A 90 9.03 15.16 11.83
N VAL A 91 8.10 15.31 10.88
CA VAL A 91 8.44 15.69 9.50
C VAL A 91 8.98 17.10 9.43
N LEU A 92 8.35 18.06 10.12
CA LEU A 92 8.80 19.45 10.09
C LEU A 92 10.12 19.64 10.85
N ALA A 93 10.32 18.96 11.99
CA ALA A 93 11.59 18.99 12.71
C ALA A 93 12.74 18.48 11.83
N ASP A 94 12.55 17.37 11.13
CA ASP A 94 13.55 16.82 10.19
C ASP A 94 13.85 17.79 9.04
N GLN A 95 12.83 18.48 8.50
CA GLN A 95 13.01 19.45 7.42
C GLN A 95 13.76 20.71 7.89
N VAL A 96 13.55 21.16 9.12
CA VAL A 96 14.29 22.28 9.70
C VAL A 96 15.74 21.88 9.96
N GLU A 97 15.97 20.73 10.60
CA GLU A 97 17.31 20.20 10.87
C GLU A 97 18.15 20.06 9.59
N LYS A 98 17.53 19.61 8.49
CA LYS A 98 18.19 19.42 7.20
C LYS A 98 18.26 20.69 6.32
N GLY A 99 17.72 21.81 6.79
CA GLY A 99 17.77 23.09 6.10
C GLY A 99 16.80 23.25 4.90
N TYR A 100 15.79 22.37 4.77
CA TYR A 100 14.73 22.53 3.77
C TYR A 100 13.76 23.67 4.13
N ARG A 101 13.66 24.01 5.41
CA ARG A 101 12.80 25.07 5.94
C ARG A 101 13.45 25.78 7.10
N ASP A 102 13.04 27.01 7.37
CA ASP A 102 13.27 27.69 8.64
C ASP A 102 12.09 27.43 9.61
N GLU A 103 12.28 27.79 10.89
CA GLU A 103 11.29 27.60 11.96
C GLU A 103 9.96 28.34 11.66
N ALA A 104 10.02 29.54 11.06
CA ALA A 104 8.82 30.32 10.77
C ALA A 104 7.99 29.65 9.66
N SER A 105 8.64 29.17 8.61
CA SER A 105 8.00 28.43 7.52
C SER A 105 7.45 27.07 8.00
N ALA A 106 8.16 26.40 8.91
CA ALA A 106 7.69 25.17 9.52
C ALA A 106 6.43 25.40 10.36
N ALA A 107 6.38 26.47 11.17
CA ALA A 107 5.21 26.81 11.97
C ALA A 107 3.98 27.12 11.09
N ALA A 108 4.14 27.93 10.04
CA ALA A 108 3.05 28.22 9.10
C ALA A 108 2.54 26.97 8.35
N THR A 109 3.46 26.07 8.00
CA THR A 109 3.10 24.79 7.36
C THR A 109 2.34 23.88 8.32
N ARG A 110 2.74 23.83 9.61
CA ARG A 110 2.04 23.11 10.67
C ARG A 110 0.58 23.55 10.77
N GLU A 111 0.35 24.87 10.93
CA GLU A 111 -0.99 25.43 11.01
C GLU A 111 -1.86 25.03 9.81
N SER A 112 -1.27 25.05 8.60
CA SER A 112 -1.97 24.65 7.38
C SER A 112 -2.35 23.15 7.37
N ILE A 113 -1.45 22.28 7.85
CA ILE A 113 -1.71 20.84 7.93
C ILE A 113 -2.74 20.52 9.04
N GLU A 114 -2.62 21.17 10.21
CA GLU A 114 -3.55 20.98 11.30
C GLU A 114 -4.97 21.43 10.93
N ALA A 115 -5.11 22.51 10.16
CA ALA A 115 -6.39 22.96 9.63
C ALA A 115 -7.10 21.92 8.73
N MET A 116 -6.34 21.01 8.10
CA MET A 116 -6.92 19.93 7.30
C MET A 116 -7.74 18.93 8.14
N ARG A 117 -7.57 18.90 9.46
CA ARG A 117 -8.41 18.09 10.36
C ARG A 117 -9.89 18.48 10.29
N GLU A 118 -10.16 19.75 9.98
CA GLU A 118 -11.53 20.30 9.87
C GLU A 118 -12.18 19.98 8.50
N TYR A 119 -11.42 19.41 7.55
CA TYR A 119 -11.98 19.01 6.26
C TYR A 119 -12.98 17.87 6.45
N PRO A 120 -14.03 17.83 5.60
CA PRO A 120 -14.95 16.70 5.59
C PRO A 120 -14.21 15.36 5.50
N GLU A 121 -14.70 14.35 6.20
CA GLU A 121 -14.04 13.03 6.24
C GLU A 121 -13.83 12.46 4.83
N ALA A 122 -14.80 12.64 3.93
CA ALA A 122 -14.66 12.20 2.53
C ALA A 122 -13.44 12.83 1.82
N GLU A 123 -13.12 14.09 2.11
CA GLU A 123 -11.94 14.76 1.55
C GLU A 123 -10.65 14.21 2.16
N ARG A 124 -10.65 13.94 3.47
CA ARG A 124 -9.51 13.32 4.17
C ARG A 124 -9.27 11.88 3.69
N ARG A 125 -10.32 11.12 3.40
CA ARG A 125 -10.23 9.78 2.76
C ARG A 125 -9.56 9.88 1.39
N VAL A 126 -9.98 10.80 0.53
CA VAL A 126 -9.36 11.01 -0.79
C VAL A 126 -7.91 11.48 -0.65
N TRP A 127 -7.62 12.36 0.30
CA TRP A 127 -6.27 12.86 0.55
C TRP A 127 -5.32 11.71 0.94
N THR A 128 -5.69 10.91 1.93
CA THR A 128 -4.85 9.80 2.40
C THR A 128 -4.70 8.72 1.34
N ALA A 129 -5.78 8.37 0.63
CA ALA A 129 -5.77 7.34 -0.42
C ALA A 129 -4.79 7.66 -1.55
N LYS A 130 -4.63 8.93 -1.95
CA LYS A 130 -3.66 9.34 -2.98
C LYS A 130 -2.23 9.01 -2.60
N SER A 131 -1.80 9.38 -1.39
CA SER A 131 -0.44 9.09 -0.91
C SER A 131 -0.23 7.60 -0.64
N THR A 132 -1.22 6.94 -0.06
CA THR A 132 -1.19 5.51 0.25
C THR A 132 -1.10 4.67 -1.03
N ALA A 133 -1.82 5.03 -2.09
CA ALA A 133 -1.72 4.34 -3.38
C ALA A 133 -0.32 4.45 -4.01
N LEU A 134 0.39 5.57 -3.82
CA LEU A 134 1.78 5.71 -4.27
C LEU A 134 2.70 4.76 -3.52
N ALA A 135 2.54 4.62 -2.20
CA ALA A 135 3.30 3.66 -1.41
C ALA A 135 3.00 2.21 -1.82
N ALA A 136 1.73 1.87 -2.06
CA ALA A 136 1.34 0.55 -2.55
C ALA A 136 1.95 0.25 -3.94
N MET A 137 2.02 1.23 -4.83
CA MET A 137 2.70 1.04 -6.13
C MET A 137 4.20 0.82 -5.98
N SER A 138 4.88 1.60 -5.11
CA SER A 138 6.30 1.41 -4.79
C SER A 138 6.56 0.03 -4.19
N LEU A 139 5.69 -0.45 -3.29
CA LEU A 139 5.71 -1.80 -2.73
C LEU A 139 5.65 -2.87 -3.82
N MET A 140 4.74 -2.74 -4.78
CA MET A 140 4.60 -3.73 -5.86
C MET A 140 5.81 -3.77 -6.79
N PHE A 141 6.48 -2.64 -7.02
CA PHE A 141 7.76 -2.61 -7.76
C PHE A 141 8.89 -3.25 -6.96
N ALA A 142 8.99 -2.94 -5.66
CA ALA A 142 9.99 -3.55 -4.78
C ALA A 142 9.82 -5.07 -4.67
N ALA A 143 8.57 -5.56 -4.67
CA ALA A 143 8.24 -6.97 -4.71
C ALA A 143 8.69 -7.61 -6.03
N ARG A 144 8.31 -7.01 -7.18
CA ARG A 144 8.65 -7.54 -8.50
C ARG A 144 10.16 -7.63 -8.74
N GLU A 145 10.93 -6.65 -8.27
CA GLU A 145 12.41 -6.69 -8.37
C GLU A 145 13.02 -7.90 -7.67
N ARG A 146 12.33 -8.42 -6.63
CA ARG A 146 12.72 -9.63 -5.88
C ARG A 146 12.08 -10.92 -6.40
N GLY A 147 11.40 -10.86 -7.55
CA GLY A 147 10.68 -12.01 -8.11
C GLY A 147 9.39 -12.35 -7.36
N VAL A 148 8.93 -11.46 -6.46
CA VAL A 148 7.67 -11.62 -5.73
C VAL A 148 6.53 -11.05 -6.57
N ALA A 149 5.55 -11.89 -6.87
CA ALA A 149 4.33 -11.52 -7.56
C ALA A 149 3.35 -10.84 -6.61
N THR A 150 2.50 -9.95 -7.13
CA THR A 150 1.51 -9.21 -6.35
C THR A 150 0.19 -9.05 -7.10
N CYS A 151 -0.92 -8.93 -6.35
CA CYS A 151 -2.19 -8.50 -6.88
C CYS A 151 -2.80 -7.40 -6.00
N PRO A 152 -2.92 -6.15 -6.50
CA PRO A 152 -3.64 -5.10 -5.79
C PRO A 152 -5.14 -5.29 -5.95
N MET A 153 -5.89 -5.21 -4.86
CA MET A 153 -7.32 -5.49 -4.81
C MET A 153 -8.08 -4.36 -4.11
N GLY A 154 -9.14 -3.87 -4.77
CA GLY A 154 -10.10 -2.93 -4.18
C GLY A 154 -11.44 -3.58 -3.84
N GLY A 155 -11.60 -4.87 -4.11
CA GLY A 155 -12.83 -5.61 -3.89
C GLY A 155 -12.89 -6.22 -2.49
N PHE A 156 -13.26 -5.45 -1.49
CA PHE A 156 -13.48 -5.90 -0.11
C PHE A 156 -14.48 -4.98 0.60
N ASP A 157 -15.09 -5.48 1.68
CA ASP A 157 -15.94 -4.70 2.56
C ASP A 157 -15.06 -4.01 3.62
N ALA A 158 -14.89 -2.70 3.49
CA ALA A 158 -13.99 -1.93 4.35
C ALA A 158 -14.52 -1.84 5.80
N GLU A 159 -15.84 -1.76 6.00
CA GLU A 159 -16.45 -1.69 7.33
C GLU A 159 -16.29 -3.04 8.05
N ALA A 160 -16.60 -4.14 7.35
CA ALA A 160 -16.42 -5.48 7.89
C ALA A 160 -14.94 -5.78 8.20
N LEU A 161 -13.99 -5.32 7.36
CA LEU A 161 -12.55 -5.49 7.60
C LEU A 161 -12.11 -4.76 8.88
N VAL A 162 -12.58 -3.52 9.08
CA VAL A 162 -12.26 -2.72 10.28
C VAL A 162 -12.78 -3.42 11.53
N GLU A 163 -14.00 -3.96 11.52
CA GLU A 163 -14.57 -4.71 12.62
C GLU A 163 -13.82 -6.01 12.89
N GLU A 164 -13.59 -6.82 11.84
CA GLU A 164 -12.98 -8.15 11.92
C GLU A 164 -11.55 -8.12 12.48
N PHE A 165 -10.77 -7.11 12.10
CA PHE A 165 -9.37 -6.96 12.54
C PHE A 165 -9.20 -5.95 13.68
N ALA A 166 -10.31 -5.47 14.28
CA ALA A 166 -10.31 -4.50 15.36
C ALA A 166 -9.40 -3.28 15.05
N VAL A 167 -9.51 -2.75 13.83
CA VAL A 167 -8.70 -1.62 13.37
C VAL A 167 -9.05 -0.39 14.19
N PRO A 168 -8.07 0.32 14.77
CA PRO A 168 -8.35 1.53 15.53
C PRO A 168 -9.00 2.62 14.68
N ASP A 169 -9.77 3.51 15.33
CA ASP A 169 -10.33 4.68 14.67
C ASP A 169 -9.25 5.53 13.98
N GLY A 170 -9.62 6.16 12.89
CA GLY A 170 -8.72 7.05 12.16
C GLY A 170 -7.88 6.39 11.07
N TYR A 171 -8.14 5.12 10.78
CA TYR A 171 -7.53 4.41 9.65
C TYR A 171 -8.57 4.07 8.58
N GLU A 172 -8.18 4.21 7.34
CA GLU A 172 -8.97 3.88 6.15
C GLU A 172 -8.31 2.71 5.43
N PRO A 173 -8.96 1.55 5.28
CA PRO A 173 -8.48 0.49 4.39
C PRO A 173 -8.53 0.96 2.93
N VAL A 174 -7.38 1.12 2.29
CA VAL A 174 -7.29 1.66 0.93
C VAL A 174 -7.27 0.55 -0.11
N MET A 175 -6.49 -0.51 0.13
CA MET A 175 -6.43 -1.68 -0.74
C MET A 175 -5.84 -2.88 -0.01
N LEU A 176 -6.09 -4.07 -0.56
CA LEU A 176 -5.34 -5.27 -0.24
C LEU A 176 -4.25 -5.46 -1.30
N VAL A 177 -3.14 -6.07 -0.91
CA VAL A 177 -2.09 -6.52 -1.85
C VAL A 177 -1.68 -7.93 -1.45
N THR A 178 -2.07 -8.92 -2.26
CA THR A 178 -1.58 -10.29 -2.08
C THR A 178 -0.15 -10.40 -2.60
N MET A 179 0.70 -11.19 -1.93
CA MET A 179 2.12 -11.34 -2.24
C MET A 179 2.56 -12.79 -2.09
N GLY A 180 3.36 -13.26 -3.05
CA GLY A 180 3.92 -14.60 -3.07
C GLY A 180 4.72 -14.85 -4.36
N TYR A 181 5.26 -16.03 -4.53
CA TYR A 181 5.85 -16.44 -5.80
C TYR A 181 4.73 -16.91 -6.73
N ALA A 182 4.79 -16.53 -8.02
CA ALA A 182 3.81 -16.99 -9.00
C ALA A 182 3.94 -18.50 -9.23
N ALA A 183 2.81 -19.19 -9.48
CA ALA A 183 2.84 -20.56 -9.96
C ALA A 183 3.52 -20.65 -11.34
N GLU A 184 4.17 -21.76 -11.66
CA GLU A 184 4.91 -21.92 -12.93
C GLU A 184 4.01 -21.78 -14.17
N ASP A 185 2.74 -22.14 -14.04
CA ASP A 185 1.71 -22.10 -15.09
C ASP A 185 0.69 -20.97 -14.91
N ALA A 186 0.99 -19.99 -14.04
CA ALA A 186 0.12 -18.86 -13.81
C ALA A 186 -0.21 -18.13 -15.12
N ASP A 187 -1.47 -18.08 -15.51
CA ASP A 187 -1.94 -17.43 -16.74
C ASP A 187 -1.51 -15.97 -16.81
N ASP A 188 -1.49 -15.28 -15.68
CA ASP A 188 -1.11 -13.87 -15.60
C ASP A 188 0.39 -13.63 -15.90
N GLU A 189 1.27 -14.64 -15.74
CA GLU A 189 2.70 -14.56 -16.10
C GLU A 189 2.98 -15.09 -17.50
N THR A 190 2.25 -16.09 -17.99
CA THR A 190 2.50 -16.79 -19.24
C THR A 190 1.79 -16.20 -20.44
N LEU A 191 0.59 -15.64 -20.28
CA LEU A 191 -0.18 -15.06 -21.36
C LEU A 191 0.37 -13.66 -21.79
N PRO A 192 0.09 -13.23 -23.03
CA PRO A 192 0.42 -11.88 -23.47
C PRO A 192 -0.19 -10.79 -22.57
N ARG A 193 0.51 -9.67 -22.43
CA ARG A 193 0.04 -8.55 -21.61
C ARG A 193 -1.33 -8.06 -22.06
N LYS A 194 -2.25 -7.89 -21.10
CA LYS A 194 -3.58 -7.30 -21.34
C LYS A 194 -3.44 -5.88 -21.90
N PHE A 195 -4.44 -5.43 -22.65
CA PHE A 195 -4.48 -4.12 -23.32
C PHE A 195 -4.05 -2.96 -22.39
N ARG A 196 -3.31 -2.04 -22.96
CA ARG A 196 -3.01 -0.72 -22.36
C ARG A 196 -3.47 0.35 -23.32
N ARG A 197 -4.25 1.31 -22.81
CA ARG A 197 -4.68 2.46 -23.62
C ARG A 197 -3.44 3.25 -24.06
N PRO A 198 -3.34 3.60 -25.36
CA PRO A 198 -2.29 4.50 -25.83
C PRO A 198 -2.34 5.87 -25.14
N VAL A 199 -1.19 6.52 -25.03
CA VAL A 199 -1.08 7.83 -24.34
C VAL A 199 -1.78 8.93 -25.14
N GLU A 200 -1.88 8.76 -26.47
CA GLU A 200 -2.44 9.71 -27.41
C GLU A 200 -3.99 9.73 -27.42
N GLU A 201 -4.63 8.76 -26.76
CA GLU A 201 -6.09 8.69 -26.57
C GLU A 201 -6.50 9.34 -25.23
#